data_96b499275a5476f4446713de6b0eb724
#
_entry.id   96b499275a5476f4446713de6b0eb724
#
_cell.length_a   1.000
_cell.length_b   1.000
_cell.length_c   1.000
_cell.angle_alpha   90.00
_cell.angle_beta   90.00
_cell.angle_gamma   90.00
#
_symmetry.space_group_name_H-M   'P 1'
#
loop_
_entity.id
_entity.type
_entity.pdbx_description
1 polymer ?
#
loop_
_entity_poly.entity_id
_entity_poly.type
_entity_poly.pdbx_seq_one_letter_code
_entity_poly.pdbx_strand_id
1 'polypeptide(L)'
;ELLLGKDIIAPLKPKVYMMVGEHDWYYDMGEAWKEFFGKPTYSFDHKGVHFIVLNSVIVEDYWSETKMSPMERMLFMAQLDNPKGRPFTVGEEQRKWLKEDLSRVGKGTPIVVFSHSPLYKYYKPWNFWTDDAEEVQKLLTPFKSVTVIHGHTHQVLTNKIKNIVFHGILSTAWPW
;
A
#
# COMPACT_ATOMS: atom_id res chain seq x y z
N GLU A 1 -15.62 2.46 -11.97
CA GLU A 1 -14.92 3.58 -11.33
C GLU A 1 -13.45 3.65 -11.76
N LEU A 2 -12.68 2.54 -11.77
CA LEU A 2 -11.26 2.53 -12.20
C LEU A 2 -11.07 3.04 -13.64
N LEU A 3 -11.96 2.64 -14.58
CA LEU A 3 -11.89 3.12 -15.95
C LEU A 3 -12.12 4.65 -16.03
N LEU A 4 -13.09 5.17 -15.28
CA LEU A 4 -13.32 6.62 -15.19
C LEU A 4 -12.11 7.34 -14.61
N GLY A 5 -11.50 6.79 -13.56
CA GLY A 5 -10.27 7.34 -12.98
C GLY A 5 -9.13 7.39 -13.99
N LYS A 6 -8.95 6.32 -14.77
CA LYS A 6 -7.98 6.25 -15.87
C LYS A 6 -8.22 7.34 -16.90
N ASP A 7 -9.48 7.52 -17.34
CA ASP A 7 -9.84 8.53 -18.34
C ASP A 7 -9.61 9.96 -17.84
N ILE A 8 -9.87 10.22 -16.55
CA ILE A 8 -9.64 11.53 -15.93
C ILE A 8 -8.14 11.87 -15.87
N ILE A 9 -7.28 10.91 -15.57
CA ILE A 9 -5.83 11.16 -15.47
C ILE A 9 -5.11 11.10 -16.82
N ALA A 10 -5.69 10.47 -17.85
CA ALA A 10 -5.08 10.30 -19.17
C ALA A 10 -4.57 11.59 -19.84
N PRO A 11 -5.28 12.74 -19.76
CA PRO A 11 -4.81 14.00 -20.35
C PRO A 11 -3.71 14.72 -19.54
N LEU A 12 -3.33 14.22 -18.37
CA LEU A 12 -2.29 14.84 -17.58
C LEU A 12 -0.92 14.69 -18.26
N LYS A 13 -0.20 15.82 -18.43
CA LYS A 13 1.16 15.82 -19.02
C LYS A 13 2.21 15.14 -18.14
N PRO A 14 2.25 15.38 -16.80
CA PRO A 14 3.16 14.66 -15.93
C PRO A 14 2.85 13.17 -15.89
N LYS A 15 3.89 12.35 -15.75
CA LYS A 15 3.70 10.91 -15.51
C LYS A 15 3.01 10.71 -14.16
N VAL A 16 1.91 9.98 -14.17
CA VAL A 16 1.15 9.61 -12.97
C VAL A 16 1.56 8.22 -12.52
N TYR A 17 1.85 8.07 -11.24
CA TYR A 17 2.16 6.80 -10.60
C TYR A 17 1.00 6.43 -9.68
N MET A 18 0.43 5.26 -9.87
CA MET A 18 -0.77 4.81 -9.17
C MET A 18 -0.43 3.80 -8.09
N MET A 19 -1.15 3.88 -6.98
CA MET A 19 -1.07 2.93 -5.86
C MET A 19 -2.47 2.35 -5.61
N VAL A 20 -2.54 1.03 -5.43
CA VAL A 20 -3.79 0.31 -5.19
C VAL A 20 -4.21 0.42 -3.71
N GLY A 21 -5.51 0.59 -3.49
CA GLY A 21 -6.15 0.44 -2.18
C GLY A 21 -7.03 -0.83 -2.12
N GLU A 22 -7.58 -1.14 -0.94
CA GLU A 22 -8.41 -2.32 -0.74
C GLU A 22 -9.69 -2.30 -1.56
N HIS A 23 -10.31 -1.12 -1.72
CA HIS A 23 -11.52 -0.96 -2.52
C HIS A 23 -11.27 -1.17 -4.03
N ASP A 24 -10.06 -0.89 -4.49
CA ASP A 24 -9.66 -1.18 -5.87
C ASP A 24 -9.31 -2.66 -6.06
N TRP A 25 -8.78 -3.30 -5.02
CA TRP A 25 -8.22 -4.65 -5.10
C TRP A 25 -9.27 -5.75 -4.93
N TYR A 26 -10.13 -5.64 -3.91
CA TYR A 26 -10.97 -6.77 -3.51
C TYR A 26 -12.24 -6.97 -4.33
N TYR A 27 -12.58 -6.06 -5.24
CA TYR A 27 -13.69 -6.28 -6.16
C TYR A 27 -13.43 -7.52 -7.05
N ASP A 28 -12.26 -7.60 -7.67
CA ASP A 28 -11.88 -8.66 -8.61
C ASP A 28 -10.46 -9.22 -8.36
N MET A 29 -9.91 -9.01 -7.17
CA MET A 29 -8.54 -9.40 -6.79
C MET A 29 -7.47 -8.72 -7.64
N GLY A 30 -7.76 -7.50 -8.08
CA GLY A 30 -6.84 -6.62 -8.79
C GLY A 30 -6.69 -6.94 -10.28
N GLU A 31 -7.60 -7.69 -10.89
CA GLU A 31 -7.56 -7.97 -12.34
C GLU A 31 -7.73 -6.68 -13.15
N ALA A 32 -8.79 -5.91 -12.88
CA ALA A 32 -9.01 -4.62 -13.53
C ALA A 32 -7.90 -3.62 -13.23
N TRP A 33 -7.38 -3.61 -12.00
CA TRP A 33 -6.22 -2.77 -11.68
C TRP A 33 -5.03 -3.08 -12.57
N LYS A 34 -4.67 -4.36 -12.71
CA LYS A 34 -3.53 -4.80 -13.54
C LYS A 34 -3.72 -4.47 -15.02
N GLU A 35 -4.96 -4.58 -15.50
CA GLU A 35 -5.31 -4.22 -16.88
C GLU A 35 -5.15 -2.72 -17.14
N PHE A 36 -5.63 -1.85 -16.24
CA PHE A 36 -5.69 -0.40 -16.47
C PHE A 36 -4.41 0.33 -16.05
N PHE A 37 -3.76 -0.10 -14.98
CA PHE A 37 -2.63 0.60 -14.36
C PHE A 37 -1.34 -0.24 -14.29
N GLY A 38 -1.39 -1.51 -14.64
CA GLY A 38 -0.25 -2.41 -14.64
C GLY A 38 0.07 -3.00 -13.26
N LYS A 39 1.34 -3.28 -13.01
CA LYS A 39 1.76 -3.92 -11.77
C LYS A 39 1.45 -3.06 -10.55
N PRO A 40 0.85 -3.63 -9.47
CA PRO A 40 0.56 -2.90 -8.24
C PRO A 40 1.81 -2.64 -7.38
N THR A 41 2.93 -3.32 -7.68
CA THR A 41 4.22 -3.21 -6.98
C THR A 41 5.30 -2.88 -7.98
N TYR A 42 6.02 -1.78 -7.75
CA TYR A 42 7.09 -1.30 -8.62
C TYR A 42 7.96 -0.26 -7.91
N SER A 43 9.10 0.06 -8.50
CA SER A 43 9.97 1.15 -8.07
C SER A 43 10.42 1.99 -9.26
N PHE A 44 10.88 3.20 -8.98
CA PHE A 44 11.48 4.11 -9.94
C PHE A 44 12.39 5.11 -9.26
N ASP A 45 13.34 5.65 -10.01
CA ASP A 45 14.24 6.70 -9.53
C ASP A 45 13.85 8.05 -10.13
N HIS A 46 13.86 9.08 -9.32
CA HIS A 46 13.70 10.45 -9.78
C HIS A 46 14.55 11.42 -8.96
N LYS A 47 15.40 12.21 -9.63
CA LYS A 47 16.25 13.25 -9.02
C LYS A 47 17.05 12.77 -7.80
N GLY A 48 17.60 11.56 -7.87
CA GLY A 48 18.43 10.98 -6.80
C GLY A 48 17.63 10.41 -5.60
N VAL A 49 16.32 10.31 -5.71
CA VAL A 49 15.43 9.64 -4.74
C VAL A 49 14.94 8.35 -5.35
N HIS A 50 14.96 7.28 -4.56
CA HIS A 50 14.38 5.99 -4.93
C HIS A 50 12.95 5.87 -4.39
N PHE A 51 11.99 5.70 -5.29
CA PHE A 51 10.56 5.60 -4.99
C PHE A 51 10.10 4.15 -5.11
N ILE A 52 9.32 3.71 -4.15
CA ILE A 52 8.79 2.35 -4.08
C ILE A 52 7.28 2.42 -3.88
N VAL A 53 6.52 1.66 -4.65
CA VAL A 53 5.08 1.47 -4.49
C VAL A 53 4.83 0.03 -4.12
N LEU A 54 4.19 -0.20 -2.97
CA LEU A 54 3.84 -1.53 -2.46
C LEU A 54 2.33 -1.73 -2.48
N ASN A 55 1.89 -2.90 -2.91
CA ASN A 55 0.55 -3.36 -2.62
C ASN A 55 0.50 -3.86 -1.16
N SER A 56 0.02 -3.03 -0.27
CA SER A 56 -0.03 -3.29 1.17
C SER A 56 -1.41 -3.72 1.66
N VAL A 57 -2.30 -4.17 0.76
CA VAL A 57 -3.65 -4.58 1.09
C VAL A 57 -3.91 -6.07 0.82
N ILE A 58 -2.86 -6.89 0.82
CA ILE A 58 -3.00 -8.32 0.60
C ILE A 58 -3.49 -9.00 1.88
N VAL A 59 -4.45 -9.90 1.72
CA VAL A 59 -4.85 -10.89 2.72
C VAL A 59 -4.65 -12.25 2.09
N GLU A 60 -3.59 -12.96 2.48
CA GLU A 60 -3.28 -14.28 1.96
C GLU A 60 -4.32 -15.30 2.44
N ASP A 61 -4.72 -16.19 1.56
CA ASP A 61 -5.58 -17.37 1.78
C ASP A 61 -7.03 -17.13 2.21
N TYR A 62 -7.36 -15.94 2.75
CA TYR A 62 -8.68 -15.68 3.28
C TYR A 62 -9.77 -15.61 2.19
N TRP A 63 -9.47 -15.02 1.06
CA TRP A 63 -10.43 -14.72 -0.01
C TRP A 63 -10.64 -15.89 -0.97
N SER A 64 -9.65 -16.74 -1.15
CA SER A 64 -9.74 -17.96 -1.94
C SER A 64 -10.65 -18.99 -1.31
N GLU A 65 -10.73 -19.03 0.02
CA GLU A 65 -11.53 -19.99 0.77
C GLU A 65 -12.99 -19.57 0.95
N THR A 66 -13.29 -18.27 1.01
CA THR A 66 -14.60 -17.77 1.45
C THR A 66 -15.70 -17.85 0.41
N LYS A 67 -15.42 -18.17 -0.85
CA LYS A 67 -16.41 -18.18 -1.96
C LYS A 67 -17.30 -16.93 -2.03
N MET A 68 -16.85 -15.83 -1.45
CA MET A 68 -17.59 -14.57 -1.46
C MET A 68 -17.66 -13.99 -2.87
N SER A 69 -18.82 -13.51 -3.24
CA SER A 69 -18.97 -12.68 -4.43
C SER A 69 -18.18 -11.36 -4.29
N PRO A 70 -17.87 -10.66 -5.38
CA PRO A 70 -17.20 -9.35 -5.32
C PRO A 70 -17.89 -8.36 -4.37
N MET A 71 -19.21 -8.29 -4.40
CA MET A 71 -19.98 -7.40 -3.55
C MET A 71 -19.89 -7.78 -2.07
N GLU A 72 -19.95 -9.08 -1.76
CA GLU A 72 -19.82 -9.56 -0.38
C GLU A 72 -18.42 -9.25 0.17
N ARG A 73 -17.35 -9.41 -0.63
CA ARG A 73 -16.00 -9.02 -0.24
C ARG A 73 -15.90 -7.52 0.08
N MET A 74 -16.48 -6.68 -0.78
CA MET A 74 -16.48 -5.22 -0.58
C MET A 74 -17.23 -4.83 0.71
N LEU A 75 -18.40 -5.40 0.95
CA LEU A 75 -19.18 -5.15 2.16
C LEU A 75 -18.45 -5.65 3.42
N PHE A 76 -17.79 -6.79 3.33
CA PHE A 76 -17.00 -7.33 4.42
C PHE A 76 -15.81 -6.42 4.78
N MET A 77 -15.11 -5.90 3.76
CA MET A 77 -14.00 -4.97 3.94
C MET A 77 -14.42 -3.61 4.50
N ALA A 78 -15.64 -3.20 4.28
CA ALA A 78 -16.19 -1.95 4.83
C ALA A 78 -16.51 -2.03 6.34
N GLN A 79 -16.46 -3.21 6.95
CA GLN A 79 -16.71 -3.39 8.38
C GLN A 79 -15.46 -3.09 9.20
N LEU A 80 -15.41 -1.93 9.83
CA LEU A 80 -14.26 -1.48 10.62
C LEU A 80 -13.95 -2.38 11.82
N ASP A 81 -14.96 -2.78 12.58
CA ASP A 81 -14.84 -3.59 13.81
C ASP A 81 -15.04 -5.09 13.54
N ASN A 82 -14.55 -5.61 12.42
CA ASN A 82 -14.76 -7.00 12.10
C ASN A 82 -13.75 -7.92 12.81
N PRO A 83 -14.15 -8.66 13.86
CA PRO A 83 -13.24 -9.55 14.57
C PRO A 83 -12.75 -10.75 13.74
N LYS A 84 -13.40 -11.02 12.60
CA LYS A 84 -12.99 -12.03 11.64
C LYS A 84 -12.07 -11.47 10.55
N GLY A 85 -11.99 -10.14 10.45
CA GLY A 85 -11.08 -9.47 9.53
C GLY A 85 -9.63 -9.75 9.93
N ARG A 86 -8.80 -10.10 8.93
CA ARG A 86 -7.36 -10.19 9.12
C ARG A 86 -6.73 -8.85 8.78
N PRO A 87 -5.64 -8.46 9.45
CA PRO A 87 -4.87 -7.32 9.02
C PRO A 87 -4.30 -7.56 7.62
N PHE A 88 -4.08 -6.47 6.90
CA PHE A 88 -3.43 -6.53 5.61
C PHE A 88 -1.96 -6.96 5.73
N THR A 89 -1.39 -7.44 4.62
CA THR A 89 0.04 -7.75 4.50
C THR A 89 0.60 -7.17 3.21
N VAL A 90 1.91 -7.02 3.16
CA VAL A 90 2.67 -6.85 1.91
C VAL A 90 2.91 -8.20 1.26
N GLY A 91 3.08 -9.24 2.05
CA GLY A 91 3.29 -10.62 1.61
C GLY A 91 4.75 -10.96 1.31
N GLU A 92 5.05 -12.26 1.34
CA GLU A 92 6.43 -12.75 1.21
C GLU A 92 7.05 -12.44 -0.16
N GLU A 93 6.29 -12.59 -1.23
CA GLU A 93 6.78 -12.35 -2.59
C GLU A 93 7.22 -10.89 -2.79
N GLN A 94 6.43 -9.92 -2.32
CA GLN A 94 6.81 -8.52 -2.41
C GLN A 94 7.99 -8.19 -1.49
N ARG A 95 8.09 -8.81 -0.32
CA ARG A 95 9.26 -8.62 0.55
C ARG A 95 10.53 -9.15 -0.09
N LYS A 96 10.47 -10.29 -0.79
CA LYS A 96 11.61 -10.80 -1.59
C LYS A 96 11.98 -9.81 -2.70
N TRP A 97 10.99 -9.38 -3.47
CA TRP A 97 11.19 -8.37 -4.51
C TRP A 97 11.79 -7.07 -3.95
N LEU A 98 11.26 -6.57 -2.83
CA LEU A 98 11.76 -5.35 -2.16
C LEU A 98 13.22 -5.50 -1.72
N LYS A 99 13.58 -6.66 -1.18
CA LYS A 99 14.97 -6.98 -0.80
C LYS A 99 15.91 -6.92 -2.00
N GLU A 100 15.50 -7.51 -3.12
CA GLU A 100 16.28 -7.49 -4.38
C GLU A 100 16.39 -6.08 -4.94
N ASP A 101 15.31 -5.32 -4.98
CA ASP A 101 15.27 -3.95 -5.44
C ASP A 101 16.22 -3.07 -4.61
N LEU A 102 16.09 -3.08 -3.30
CA LEU A 102 16.94 -2.34 -2.37
C LEU A 102 18.41 -2.79 -2.35
N SER A 103 18.72 -3.99 -2.82
CA SER A 103 20.12 -4.46 -2.92
C SER A 103 20.95 -3.67 -3.93
N ARG A 104 20.29 -3.04 -4.88
CA ARG A 104 20.90 -2.23 -5.95
C ARG A 104 20.96 -0.75 -5.59
N VAL A 105 20.38 -0.34 -4.47
CA VAL A 105 20.28 1.06 -4.04
C VAL A 105 21.33 1.37 -2.98
N GLY A 106 22.07 2.46 -3.17
CA GLY A 106 23.07 2.92 -2.20
C GLY A 106 22.44 3.30 -0.86
N LYS A 107 23.06 2.93 0.27
CA LYS A 107 22.49 3.17 1.62
C LYS A 107 22.32 4.66 1.97
N GLY A 108 23.01 5.55 1.25
CA GLY A 108 22.83 7.01 1.37
C GLY A 108 21.69 7.60 0.54
N THR A 109 21.13 6.83 -0.39
CA THR A 109 20.01 7.28 -1.24
C THR A 109 18.75 7.45 -0.41
N PRO A 110 18.06 8.59 -0.48
CA PRO A 110 16.76 8.77 0.14
C PRO A 110 15.72 7.78 -0.47
N ILE A 111 14.93 7.16 0.40
CA ILE A 111 13.88 6.23 0.00
C ILE A 111 12.53 6.85 0.32
N VAL A 112 11.60 6.81 -0.62
CA VAL A 112 10.19 7.15 -0.42
C VAL A 112 9.35 5.93 -0.77
N VAL A 113 8.58 5.44 0.20
CA VAL A 113 7.68 4.29 0.01
C VAL A 113 6.23 4.78 0.05
N PHE A 114 5.45 4.34 -0.91
CA PHE A 114 4.00 4.50 -0.92
C PHE A 114 3.35 3.16 -0.57
N SER A 115 2.45 3.18 0.40
CA SER A 115 1.64 2.04 0.81
C SER A 115 0.23 2.52 1.15
N HIS A 116 -0.81 1.75 0.82
CA HIS A 116 -2.15 2.14 1.23
C HIS A 116 -2.36 1.94 2.72
N SER A 117 -2.15 0.72 3.22
CA SER A 117 -2.18 0.43 4.66
C SER A 117 -0.89 0.92 5.35
N PRO A 118 -0.98 1.41 6.61
CA PRO A 118 0.20 1.81 7.39
C PRO A 118 1.18 0.66 7.55
N LEU A 119 2.47 0.89 7.27
CA LEU A 119 3.53 -0.08 7.51
C LEU A 119 4.01 -0.05 8.98
N TYR A 120 3.05 0.06 9.90
CA TYR A 120 3.21 -0.09 11.35
C TYR A 120 1.86 -0.43 11.98
N LYS A 121 1.89 -1.00 13.21
CA LYS A 121 0.68 -1.39 13.94
C LYS A 121 0.04 -0.15 14.57
N TYR A 122 -0.91 0.46 13.86
CA TYR A 122 -1.58 1.68 14.29
C TYR A 122 -2.74 1.41 15.25
N TYR A 123 -3.87 0.91 14.74
CA TYR A 123 -5.06 0.65 15.54
C TYR A 123 -5.63 -0.73 15.26
N LYS A 124 -5.23 -1.69 16.09
CA LYS A 124 -5.56 -3.11 15.88
C LYS A 124 -7.06 -3.43 15.81
N PRO A 125 -7.95 -2.80 16.63
CA PRO A 125 -9.38 -3.12 16.55
C PRO A 125 -10.02 -2.89 15.19
N TRP A 126 -9.47 -1.96 14.39
CA TRP A 126 -10.01 -1.60 13.08
C TRP A 126 -9.18 -2.12 11.90
N ASN A 127 -8.25 -3.01 12.14
CA ASN A 127 -7.34 -3.53 11.11
C ASN A 127 -6.58 -2.43 10.33
N PHE A 128 -6.36 -1.25 10.93
CA PHE A 128 -5.63 -0.14 10.32
C PHE A 128 -4.12 -0.32 10.42
N TRP A 129 -3.62 -1.48 10.05
CA TRP A 129 -2.22 -1.83 10.15
C TRP A 129 -1.85 -2.99 9.23
N THR A 130 -0.56 -3.14 8.97
CA THR A 130 0.01 -4.19 8.13
C THR A 130 0.71 -5.22 9.01
N ASP A 131 0.35 -6.50 8.92
CA ASP A 131 0.80 -7.53 9.86
C ASP A 131 2.31 -7.79 9.75
N ASP A 132 2.84 -7.82 8.54
CA ASP A 132 4.26 -7.98 8.24
C ASP A 132 5.04 -6.66 8.14
N ALA A 133 4.52 -5.60 8.76
CA ALA A 133 5.15 -4.28 8.76
C ALA A 133 6.58 -4.27 9.32
N GLU A 134 6.84 -5.05 10.37
CA GLU A 134 8.17 -5.11 10.98
C GLU A 134 9.21 -5.72 10.03
N GLU A 135 8.83 -6.72 9.25
CA GLU A 135 9.66 -7.35 8.22
C GLU A 135 10.01 -6.35 7.10
N VAL A 136 9.03 -5.56 6.67
CA VAL A 136 9.25 -4.48 5.70
C VAL A 136 10.18 -3.40 6.28
N GLN A 137 9.93 -2.96 7.52
CA GLN A 137 10.79 -1.98 8.20
C GLN A 137 12.24 -2.46 8.33
N LYS A 138 12.47 -3.76 8.61
CA LYS A 138 13.83 -4.33 8.66
C LYS A 138 14.58 -4.17 7.35
N LEU A 139 13.91 -4.27 6.20
CA LEU A 139 14.51 -4.06 4.89
C LEU A 139 14.85 -2.59 4.63
N LEU A 140 14.04 -1.67 5.17
CA LEU A 140 14.19 -0.22 4.98
C LEU A 140 15.18 0.42 5.96
N THR A 141 15.27 -0.08 7.19
CA THR A 141 16.10 0.48 8.26
C THR A 141 17.60 0.67 7.90
N PRO A 142 18.24 -0.14 7.01
CA PRO A 142 19.62 0.09 6.61
C PRO A 142 19.90 1.38 5.84
N PHE A 143 18.85 2.08 5.35
CA PHE A 143 19.00 3.30 4.56
C PHE A 143 19.00 4.53 5.47
N LYS A 144 19.78 5.57 5.07
CA LYS A 144 19.98 6.77 5.90
C LYS A 144 18.69 7.59 6.10
N SER A 145 17.83 7.66 5.09
CA SER A 145 16.60 8.46 5.09
C SER A 145 15.49 7.67 4.41
N VAL A 146 14.43 7.38 5.15
CA VAL A 146 13.26 6.66 4.65
C VAL A 146 12.00 7.40 5.07
N THR A 147 11.15 7.70 4.10
CA THR A 147 9.82 8.27 4.29
C THR A 147 8.78 7.29 3.74
N VAL A 148 7.78 6.96 4.55
CA VAL A 148 6.63 6.16 4.12
C VAL A 148 5.40 7.06 4.09
N ILE A 149 4.70 7.09 2.97
CA ILE A 149 3.44 7.84 2.80
C ILE A 149 2.33 6.80 2.68
N HIS A 150 1.31 6.91 3.52
CA HIS A 150 0.19 5.96 3.53
C HIS A 150 -1.17 6.67 3.60
N GLY A 151 -2.20 5.99 3.14
CA GLY A 151 -3.61 6.38 3.23
C GLY A 151 -4.35 5.56 4.30
N HIS A 152 -5.46 4.98 3.91
CA HIS A 152 -6.30 4.04 4.63
C HIS A 152 -6.94 4.57 5.92
N THR A 153 -6.19 5.22 6.79
CA THR A 153 -6.67 5.75 8.08
C THR A 153 -7.50 7.02 7.95
N HIS A 154 -7.49 7.67 6.78
CA HIS A 154 -8.12 8.96 6.53
C HIS A 154 -7.75 10.05 7.54
N GLN A 155 -6.55 10.01 8.06
CA GLN A 155 -6.07 10.95 9.09
C GLN A 155 -4.71 11.51 8.72
N VAL A 156 -4.48 12.77 9.09
CA VAL A 156 -3.14 13.36 9.04
C VAL A 156 -2.35 12.85 10.24
N LEU A 157 -1.41 11.98 9.99
CA LEU A 157 -0.60 11.34 11.01
C LEU A 157 0.89 11.53 10.69
N THR A 158 1.69 11.70 11.72
CA THR A 158 3.14 11.56 11.60
C THR A 158 3.64 10.66 12.71
N ASN A 159 4.33 9.61 12.33
CA ASN A 159 4.95 8.66 13.26
C ASN A 159 6.42 8.45 12.86
N LYS A 160 7.25 8.11 13.82
CA LYS A 160 8.67 7.80 13.58
C LYS A 160 9.05 6.53 14.30
N ILE A 161 9.58 5.58 13.56
CA ILE A 161 10.13 4.34 14.09
C ILE A 161 11.58 4.22 13.59
N LYS A 162 12.54 4.29 14.49
CA LYS A 162 13.97 4.36 14.15
C LYS A 162 14.25 5.54 13.18
N ASN A 163 14.78 5.25 12.00
CA ASN A 163 15.10 6.22 10.94
C ASN A 163 13.99 6.35 9.89
N ILE A 164 12.86 5.67 10.06
CA ILE A 164 11.73 5.69 9.14
C ILE A 164 10.68 6.67 9.67
N VAL A 165 10.28 7.63 8.83
CA VAL A 165 9.19 8.56 9.11
C VAL A 165 7.97 8.15 8.30
N PHE A 166 6.83 8.03 8.96
CA PHE A 166 5.55 7.66 8.36
C PHE A 166 4.63 8.87 8.35
N HIS A 167 4.01 9.15 7.21
CA HIS A 167 3.01 10.19 7.03
C HIS A 167 1.70 9.59 6.52
N GLY A 168 0.67 9.65 7.35
CA GLY A 168 -0.71 9.41 6.92
C GLY A 168 -1.27 10.65 6.23
N ILE A 169 -1.98 10.44 5.15
CA ILE A 169 -2.62 11.50 4.37
C ILE A 169 -4.14 11.34 4.36
N LEU A 170 -4.83 12.47 4.26
CA LEU A 170 -6.28 12.49 4.10
C LEU A 170 -6.71 12.00 2.71
N SER A 171 -7.91 11.45 2.65
CA SER A 171 -8.63 11.30 1.39
C SER A 171 -8.94 12.67 0.79
N THR A 172 -8.80 12.79 -0.52
CA THR A 172 -9.18 14.02 -1.25
C THR A 172 -10.69 14.13 -1.48
N ALA A 173 -11.39 12.99 -1.43
CA ALA A 173 -12.81 12.92 -1.75
C ALA A 173 -13.71 12.85 -0.50
N TRP A 174 -13.28 12.17 0.53
CA TRP A 174 -14.09 11.95 1.74
C TRP A 174 -13.21 11.95 3.00
N PRO A 175 -13.11 13.05 3.73
CA PRO A 175 -12.58 13.04 5.10
C PRO A 175 -13.61 12.38 6.03
N TRP A 176 -13.16 11.47 6.86
CA TRP A 176 -13.99 10.90 7.94
C TRP A 176 -14.29 11.97 9.01
#